data_1f63f0779b064abd7407be713622528d
#
_entry.id   1f63f0779b064abd7407be713622528d
#
_cell.length_a   1.000
_cell.length_b   1.000
_cell.length_c   1.000
_cell.angle_alpha   90.00
_cell.angle_beta   90.00
_cell.angle_gamma   90.00
#
_symmetry.space_group_name_H-M   'P 1'
#
loop_
_entity.id
_entity.type
_entity.pdbx_description
1 polymer ?
#
loop_
_entity_poly.entity_id
_entity_poly.type
_entity_poly.pdbx_seq_one_letter_code
_entity_poly.pdbx_strand_id
1 'polypeptide(L)'
;MSRSPAPRRRATLASLAAELKVSRTTISNAYNRPDQLSADLRDRVLATAKQLGYPGPDPVARSLRTRKAGAVGLMITEPLNYSFSDPAALDFVAGLAESCEEVGQGLLLVAIGPNRSLEDGSAAVLAAGVDGFVVYSASDDDPYLAVVQQRHLPIVVVDQPKDVPGTSRVCIDDREAMRLLAEHVVGLGHREIGLLTMRLDRDWPHGGPEQDRPHRGAKPALADPERVKTPHFHVQRERIHGVRDAMTAAGLDADSLTVVESYEHLPTSGGSAAEVALDANPRITALMCTADVLALSAMDYLRAHGIYVPGQMTVTGFDGVPEALRRGLTTVVQPSMEKGRRAGRLLHNPPRSGLPVIDVLDTEVVRGRTSGPPA
;
A
#
# COMPACT_ATOMS: atom_id res chain seq x y z
N MET A 1 8.46 56.48 20.96
CA MET A 1 7.64 55.33 21.45
C MET A 1 6.62 54.98 20.36
N SER A 2 6.95 53.98 19.49
CA SER A 2 6.07 53.55 18.43
C SER A 2 5.08 52.55 19.01
N ARG A 3 3.80 52.86 18.94
CA ARG A 3 2.71 51.94 19.33
C ARG A 3 2.64 50.82 18.30
N SER A 4 2.92 49.58 18.69
CA SER A 4 2.61 48.39 17.89
C SER A 4 1.13 48.39 17.47
N PRO A 5 0.78 48.16 16.22
CA PRO A 5 -0.61 48.09 15.82
C PRO A 5 -1.29 46.90 16.52
N ALA A 6 -2.44 47.16 17.11
CA ALA A 6 -3.28 46.13 17.73
C ALA A 6 -3.59 45.02 16.72
N PRO A 7 -3.61 43.75 17.15
CA PRO A 7 -3.90 42.62 16.23
C PRO A 7 -5.28 42.86 15.60
N ARG A 8 -5.35 42.95 14.26
CA ARG A 8 -6.62 43.02 13.52
C ARG A 8 -7.48 41.83 13.93
N ARG A 9 -8.64 42.09 14.55
CA ARG A 9 -9.63 41.03 14.86
C ARG A 9 -9.90 40.28 13.55
N ARG A 10 -9.64 38.97 13.54
CA ARG A 10 -9.99 38.09 12.42
C ARG A 10 -11.47 38.24 12.12
N ALA A 11 -11.81 38.50 10.85
CA ALA A 11 -13.19 38.56 10.42
C ALA A 11 -13.88 37.20 10.72
N THR A 12 -15.10 37.26 11.19
CA THR A 12 -15.90 36.07 11.52
C THR A 12 -17.10 35.97 10.60
N LEU A 13 -17.73 34.81 10.54
CA LEU A 13 -18.99 34.61 9.81
C LEU A 13 -20.07 35.62 10.28
N ALA A 14 -20.07 35.97 11.57
CA ALA A 14 -20.99 36.95 12.13
C ALA A 14 -20.69 38.37 11.66
N SER A 15 -19.43 38.79 11.60
CA SER A 15 -19.07 40.13 11.11
C SER A 15 -19.36 40.29 9.64
N LEU A 16 -19.13 39.25 8.83
CA LEU A 16 -19.45 39.23 7.40
C LEU A 16 -20.98 39.30 7.15
N ALA A 17 -21.75 38.54 7.95
CA ALA A 17 -23.22 38.58 7.88
C ALA A 17 -23.80 39.98 8.22
N ALA A 18 -23.22 40.64 9.23
CA ALA A 18 -23.62 41.99 9.62
C ALA A 18 -23.28 43.02 8.55
N GLU A 19 -22.09 42.96 7.94
CA GLU A 19 -21.66 43.87 6.87
C GLU A 19 -22.56 43.77 5.64
N LEU A 20 -22.92 42.56 5.25
CA LEU A 20 -23.76 42.32 4.07
C LEU A 20 -25.28 42.40 4.36
N LYS A 21 -25.67 42.55 5.63
CA LYS A 21 -27.05 42.55 6.11
C LYS A 21 -27.83 41.30 5.70
N VAL A 22 -27.18 40.15 5.77
CA VAL A 22 -27.76 38.84 5.46
C VAL A 22 -27.63 37.89 6.66
N SER A 23 -28.31 36.76 6.62
CA SER A 23 -28.17 35.73 7.69
C SER A 23 -26.82 35.05 7.68
N ARG A 24 -26.38 34.52 8.85
CA ARG A 24 -25.19 33.65 8.92
C ARG A 24 -25.32 32.42 8.03
N THR A 25 -26.53 31.90 7.88
CA THR A 25 -26.86 30.79 6.97
C THR A 25 -26.60 31.17 5.52
N THR A 26 -26.99 32.38 5.09
CA THR A 26 -26.72 32.90 3.75
C THR A 26 -25.21 32.93 3.47
N ILE A 27 -24.41 33.44 4.39
CA ILE A 27 -22.93 33.41 4.25
C ILE A 27 -22.41 31.98 4.16
N SER A 28 -22.89 31.10 5.03
CA SER A 28 -22.49 29.69 5.01
C SER A 28 -22.84 28.99 3.68
N ASN A 29 -24.01 29.32 3.13
CA ASN A 29 -24.46 28.73 1.85
C ASN A 29 -23.63 29.23 0.66
N ALA A 30 -23.09 30.46 0.70
CA ALA A 30 -22.20 30.95 -0.38
C ALA A 30 -20.96 30.06 -0.56
N TYR A 31 -20.51 29.38 0.50
CA TYR A 31 -19.38 28.44 0.47
C TYR A 31 -19.81 26.98 0.31
N ASN A 32 -20.92 26.56 0.92
CA ASN A 32 -21.27 25.15 1.05
C ASN A 32 -22.41 24.70 0.12
N ARG A 33 -23.28 25.63 -0.32
CA ARG A 33 -24.44 25.38 -1.18
C ARG A 33 -24.67 26.56 -2.12
N PRO A 34 -23.71 26.81 -3.04
CA PRO A 34 -23.78 27.97 -3.94
C PRO A 34 -25.00 27.96 -4.83
N ASP A 35 -25.57 26.79 -5.10
CA ASP A 35 -26.83 26.57 -5.84
C ASP A 35 -28.07 27.15 -5.16
N GLN A 36 -28.01 27.41 -3.84
CA GLN A 36 -29.11 28.01 -3.08
C GLN A 36 -29.08 29.54 -3.04
N LEU A 37 -28.16 30.17 -3.75
CA LEU A 37 -28.01 31.62 -3.81
C LEU A 37 -27.97 32.09 -5.24
N SER A 38 -28.45 33.36 -5.47
CA SER A 38 -28.21 34.00 -6.74
C SER A 38 -26.73 34.25 -6.97
N ALA A 39 -26.28 34.18 -8.22
CA ALA A 39 -24.87 34.40 -8.57
C ALA A 39 -24.36 35.74 -8.04
N ASP A 40 -25.16 36.81 -8.20
CA ASP A 40 -24.83 38.17 -7.73
C ASP A 40 -24.61 38.23 -6.19
N LEU A 41 -25.49 37.58 -5.42
CA LEU A 41 -25.35 37.57 -3.95
C LEU A 41 -24.13 36.76 -3.54
N ARG A 42 -23.86 35.63 -4.19
CA ARG A 42 -22.67 34.82 -3.95
C ARG A 42 -21.37 35.60 -4.19
N ASP A 43 -21.30 36.27 -5.34
CA ASP A 43 -20.10 37.04 -5.72
C ASP A 43 -19.88 38.21 -4.76
N ARG A 44 -20.93 38.89 -4.31
CA ARG A 44 -20.86 39.93 -3.27
C ARG A 44 -20.33 39.36 -1.94
N VAL A 45 -20.81 38.19 -1.52
CA VAL A 45 -20.34 37.53 -0.30
C VAL A 45 -18.86 37.21 -0.39
N LEU A 46 -18.41 36.61 -1.49
CA LEU A 46 -17.01 36.23 -1.68
C LEU A 46 -16.09 37.46 -1.78
N ALA A 47 -16.51 38.51 -2.47
CA ALA A 47 -15.75 39.75 -2.57
C ALA A 47 -15.59 40.43 -1.22
N THR A 48 -16.67 40.55 -0.42
CA THR A 48 -16.63 41.16 0.90
C THR A 48 -15.79 40.28 1.88
N ALA A 49 -15.92 38.98 1.78
CA ALA A 49 -15.06 38.04 2.57
C ALA A 49 -13.58 38.29 2.31
N LYS A 50 -13.19 38.43 1.04
CA LYS A 50 -11.81 38.73 0.65
C LYS A 50 -11.34 40.08 1.20
N GLN A 51 -12.19 41.12 1.12
CA GLN A 51 -11.86 42.44 1.65
C GLN A 51 -11.68 42.46 3.18
N LEU A 52 -12.51 41.71 3.90
CA LEU A 52 -12.43 41.60 5.36
C LEU A 52 -11.40 40.59 5.84
N GLY A 53 -10.74 39.85 4.94
CA GLY A 53 -9.80 38.80 5.31
C GLY A 53 -10.45 37.60 6.00
N TYR A 54 -11.71 37.29 5.65
CA TYR A 54 -12.40 36.11 6.15
C TYR A 54 -12.00 34.89 5.33
N PRO A 55 -11.34 33.88 5.94
CA PRO A 55 -10.78 32.74 5.20
C PRO A 55 -11.85 31.71 4.75
N GLY A 56 -13.11 31.92 5.11
CA GLY A 56 -14.18 30.94 4.90
C GLY A 56 -14.67 30.32 6.24
N PRO A 57 -15.68 29.43 6.17
CA PRO A 57 -16.18 28.71 7.33
C PRO A 57 -15.08 27.88 7.97
N ASP A 58 -15.04 27.87 9.31
CA ASP A 58 -14.10 27.07 10.08
C ASP A 58 -14.30 25.57 9.77
N PRO A 59 -13.27 24.85 9.26
CA PRO A 59 -13.34 23.42 8.94
C PRO A 59 -13.72 22.56 10.16
N VAL A 60 -13.22 22.92 11.37
CA VAL A 60 -13.50 22.18 12.62
C VAL A 60 -14.99 22.34 12.99
N ALA A 61 -15.50 23.59 12.96
CA ALA A 61 -16.91 23.83 13.22
C ALA A 61 -17.83 23.14 12.16
N ARG A 62 -17.35 23.03 10.90
CA ARG A 62 -18.04 22.30 9.85
C ARG A 62 -18.08 20.81 10.16
N SER A 63 -16.95 20.19 10.51
CA SER A 63 -16.85 18.74 10.80
C SER A 63 -17.73 18.35 11.98
N LEU A 64 -17.74 19.16 13.07
CA LEU A 64 -18.62 18.95 14.22
C LEU A 64 -20.11 19.01 13.83
N ARG A 65 -20.50 19.95 12.97
CA ARG A 65 -21.89 20.09 12.52
C ARG A 65 -22.32 18.98 11.57
N THR A 66 -21.47 18.58 10.64
CA THR A 66 -21.78 17.57 9.62
C THR A 66 -21.49 16.15 10.08
N ARG A 67 -20.75 15.98 11.17
CA ARG A 67 -20.18 14.71 11.63
C ARG A 67 -19.32 14.04 10.55
N LYS A 68 -18.72 14.84 9.67
CA LYS A 68 -17.80 14.37 8.62
C LYS A 68 -16.46 15.08 8.75
N ALA A 69 -15.40 14.30 8.77
CA ALA A 69 -14.03 14.80 8.79
C ALA A 69 -13.61 15.34 7.41
N GLY A 70 -14.15 14.77 6.34
CA GLY A 70 -13.80 15.09 4.97
C GLY A 70 -12.48 14.48 4.52
N ALA A 71 -12.10 13.35 5.12
CA ALA A 71 -10.88 12.64 4.77
C ALA A 71 -11.06 11.13 4.90
N VAL A 72 -10.31 10.37 4.11
CA VAL A 72 -10.12 8.92 4.21
C VAL A 72 -8.81 8.64 4.92
N GLY A 73 -8.81 7.71 5.88
CA GLY A 73 -7.60 7.21 6.53
C GLY A 73 -7.01 6.05 5.75
N LEU A 74 -5.77 6.16 5.31
CA LEU A 74 -5.01 5.03 4.81
C LEU A 74 -4.10 4.51 5.92
N MET A 75 -4.45 3.34 6.47
CA MET A 75 -3.63 2.65 7.46
C MET A 75 -2.50 1.91 6.76
N ILE A 76 -1.27 2.26 7.14
CA ILE A 76 -0.04 1.66 6.63
C ILE A 76 0.76 1.11 7.80
N THR A 77 1.03 -0.19 7.80
CA THR A 77 1.77 -0.89 8.84
C THR A 77 3.29 -0.95 8.60
N GLU A 78 3.72 -0.44 7.45
CA GLU A 78 5.11 -0.26 7.09
C GLU A 78 5.61 1.16 7.39
N PRO A 79 6.94 1.36 7.52
CA PRO A 79 7.50 2.71 7.59
C PRO A 79 7.13 3.52 6.34
N LEU A 80 6.70 4.77 6.52
CA LEU A 80 6.27 5.62 5.38
C LEU A 80 7.35 5.80 4.32
N ASN A 81 8.61 5.93 4.73
CA ASN A 81 9.72 6.05 3.79
C ASN A 81 9.82 4.83 2.85
N TYR A 82 9.49 3.65 3.36
CA TYR A 82 9.40 2.43 2.56
C TYR A 82 8.23 2.50 1.55
N SER A 83 7.03 2.81 2.02
CA SER A 83 5.84 2.92 1.16
C SER A 83 6.01 3.96 0.03
N PHE A 84 6.88 4.96 0.23
CA PHE A 84 7.20 5.94 -0.81
C PHE A 84 8.37 5.52 -1.73
N SER A 85 9.09 4.45 -1.40
CA SER A 85 10.17 3.90 -2.24
C SER A 85 9.73 2.70 -3.07
N ASP A 86 8.59 2.10 -2.74
CA ASP A 86 7.97 1.01 -3.51
C ASP A 86 7.02 1.58 -4.57
N PRO A 87 7.33 1.43 -5.88
CA PRO A 87 6.49 1.97 -6.94
C PRO A 87 5.08 1.39 -6.97
N ALA A 88 4.89 0.12 -6.60
CA ALA A 88 3.56 -0.50 -6.55
C ALA A 88 2.70 0.11 -5.44
N ALA A 89 3.29 0.38 -4.26
CA ALA A 89 2.62 1.06 -3.18
C ALA A 89 2.29 2.53 -3.56
N LEU A 90 3.20 3.21 -4.26
CA LEU A 90 2.95 4.58 -4.76
C LEU A 90 1.79 4.63 -5.75
N ASP A 91 1.73 3.71 -6.70
CA ASP A 91 0.62 3.62 -7.66
C ASP A 91 -0.72 3.37 -6.93
N PHE A 92 -0.71 2.51 -5.92
CA PHE A 92 -1.89 2.28 -5.08
C PHE A 92 -2.33 3.58 -4.37
N VAL A 93 -1.40 4.28 -3.72
CA VAL A 93 -1.69 5.56 -3.02
C VAL A 93 -2.21 6.60 -4.00
N ALA A 94 -1.64 6.70 -5.21
CA ALA A 94 -2.09 7.60 -6.26
C ALA A 94 -3.54 7.30 -6.67
N GLY A 95 -3.87 6.03 -6.93
CA GLY A 95 -5.24 5.63 -7.27
C GLY A 95 -6.26 5.92 -6.17
N LEU A 96 -5.88 5.71 -4.90
CA LEU A 96 -6.73 6.05 -3.76
C LEU A 96 -6.92 7.58 -3.64
N ALA A 97 -5.84 8.36 -3.84
CA ALA A 97 -5.92 9.81 -3.82
C ALA A 97 -6.85 10.36 -4.92
N GLU A 98 -6.77 9.83 -6.14
CA GLU A 98 -7.68 10.19 -7.23
C GLU A 98 -9.15 9.95 -6.83
N SER A 99 -9.46 8.80 -6.22
CA SER A 99 -10.83 8.52 -5.78
C SER A 99 -11.32 9.46 -4.65
N CYS A 100 -10.41 9.92 -3.80
CA CYS A 100 -10.72 10.94 -2.78
C CYS A 100 -10.99 12.31 -3.42
N GLU A 101 -10.20 12.70 -4.43
CA GLU A 101 -10.37 13.94 -5.18
C GLU A 101 -11.71 13.99 -5.90
N GLU A 102 -12.16 12.89 -6.52
CA GLU A 102 -13.47 12.79 -7.19
C GLU A 102 -14.64 13.20 -6.29
N VAL A 103 -14.52 12.98 -4.97
CA VAL A 103 -15.57 13.31 -3.99
C VAL A 103 -15.21 14.49 -3.07
N GLY A 104 -14.11 15.17 -3.34
CA GLY A 104 -13.63 16.33 -2.57
C GLY A 104 -13.23 16.00 -1.14
N GLN A 105 -12.67 14.80 -0.89
CA GLN A 105 -12.10 14.38 0.39
C GLN A 105 -10.58 14.44 0.37
N GLY A 106 -9.97 14.59 1.55
CA GLY A 106 -8.54 14.44 1.73
C GLY A 106 -8.13 12.99 1.99
N LEU A 107 -6.85 12.70 1.82
CA LEU A 107 -6.25 11.42 2.22
C LEU A 107 -5.32 11.65 3.42
N LEU A 108 -5.58 10.96 4.52
CA LEU A 108 -4.77 10.97 5.73
C LEU A 108 -3.97 9.67 5.84
N LEU A 109 -2.65 9.76 5.76
CA LEU A 109 -1.78 8.60 5.97
C LEU A 109 -1.62 8.34 7.48
N VAL A 110 -2.13 7.21 7.95
CA VAL A 110 -2.02 6.76 9.34
C VAL A 110 -0.91 5.72 9.41
N ALA A 111 0.32 6.21 9.60
CA ALA A 111 1.50 5.37 9.68
C ALA A 111 1.64 4.75 11.06
N ILE A 112 1.58 3.44 11.13
CA ILE A 112 1.72 2.64 12.34
C ILE A 112 2.78 1.55 12.15
N GLY A 113 3.91 1.96 11.59
CA GLY A 113 5.02 1.05 11.27
C GLY A 113 5.56 0.29 12.48
N PRO A 114 6.37 -0.74 12.24
CA PRO A 114 6.79 -1.74 13.24
C PRO A 114 7.58 -1.16 14.41
N ASN A 115 8.12 0.05 14.27
CA ASN A 115 8.90 0.74 15.31
C ASN A 115 8.03 1.55 16.28
N ARG A 116 6.70 1.52 16.16
CA ARG A 116 5.78 2.16 17.11
C ARG A 116 5.32 1.18 18.18
N SER A 117 5.21 1.66 19.42
CA SER A 117 4.53 0.90 20.47
C SER A 117 3.06 0.68 20.08
N LEU A 118 2.47 -0.41 20.57
CA LEU A 118 1.04 -0.68 20.34
C LEU A 118 0.16 0.46 20.87
N GLU A 119 0.56 1.09 21.98
CA GLU A 119 -0.15 2.22 22.57
C GLU A 119 -0.13 3.46 21.67
N ASP A 120 1.05 3.87 21.19
CA ASP A 120 1.21 5.03 20.30
C ASP A 120 0.53 4.84 18.95
N GLY A 121 0.63 3.62 18.39
CA GLY A 121 -0.04 3.29 17.13
C GLY A 121 -1.56 3.29 17.28
N SER A 122 -2.08 2.71 18.37
CA SER A 122 -3.51 2.73 18.69
C SER A 122 -4.02 4.15 18.90
N ALA A 123 -3.27 4.99 19.63
CA ALA A 123 -3.61 6.40 19.83
C ALA A 123 -3.67 7.16 18.50
N ALA A 124 -2.76 6.88 17.55
CA ALA A 124 -2.77 7.49 16.22
C ALA A 124 -4.03 7.11 15.42
N VAL A 125 -4.43 5.83 15.44
CA VAL A 125 -5.67 5.35 14.79
C VAL A 125 -6.90 6.00 15.43
N LEU A 126 -6.97 6.03 16.76
CA LEU A 126 -8.11 6.61 17.49
C LEU A 126 -8.23 8.13 17.28
N ALA A 127 -7.11 8.85 17.17
CA ALA A 127 -7.09 10.29 16.96
C ALA A 127 -7.29 10.72 15.50
N ALA A 128 -7.23 9.78 14.54
CA ALA A 128 -7.37 10.09 13.13
C ALA A 128 -8.75 10.69 12.80
N GLY A 129 -8.77 11.94 12.32
CA GLY A 129 -9.98 12.63 11.89
C GLY A 129 -10.38 12.19 10.47
N VAL A 130 -11.05 11.06 10.34
CA VAL A 130 -11.41 10.45 9.06
C VAL A 130 -12.84 9.94 9.05
N ASP A 131 -13.42 9.75 7.86
CA ASP A 131 -14.78 9.25 7.63
C ASP A 131 -14.82 7.74 7.38
N GLY A 132 -13.67 7.12 7.16
CA GLY A 132 -13.48 5.68 6.96
C GLY A 132 -12.02 5.34 6.80
N PHE A 133 -11.71 4.04 6.77
CA PHE A 133 -10.35 3.54 6.65
C PHE A 133 -10.19 2.62 5.44
N VAL A 134 -9.09 2.79 4.75
CA VAL A 134 -8.52 1.78 3.87
C VAL A 134 -7.33 1.15 4.60
N VAL A 135 -7.37 -0.17 4.80
CA VAL A 135 -6.29 -0.96 5.41
C VAL A 135 -5.48 -1.57 4.28
N TYR A 136 -4.22 -1.16 4.14
CA TYR A 136 -3.37 -1.61 3.06
C TYR A 136 -2.33 -2.60 3.55
N SER A 137 -2.45 -3.84 3.04
CA SER A 137 -1.45 -4.91 3.18
C SER A 137 -0.98 -5.19 4.63
N ALA A 138 -1.91 -5.20 5.59
CA ALA A 138 -1.62 -5.56 6.97
C ALA A 138 -1.55 -7.09 7.14
N SER A 139 -0.82 -7.59 8.14
CA SER A 139 -0.77 -9.03 8.45
C SER A 139 -2.11 -9.57 8.96
N ASP A 140 -2.30 -10.90 8.87
CA ASP A 140 -3.54 -11.54 9.35
C ASP A 140 -3.78 -11.32 10.85
N ASP A 141 -2.72 -11.15 11.64
CA ASP A 141 -2.72 -10.94 13.09
C ASP A 141 -2.44 -9.48 13.49
N ASP A 142 -2.64 -8.52 12.59
CA ASP A 142 -2.32 -7.11 12.85
C ASP A 142 -3.15 -6.55 14.03
N PRO A 143 -2.53 -6.12 15.13
CA PRO A 143 -3.25 -5.68 16.34
C PRO A 143 -4.02 -4.37 16.14
N TYR A 144 -3.64 -3.55 15.16
CA TYR A 144 -4.31 -2.29 14.90
C TYR A 144 -5.62 -2.45 14.15
N LEU A 145 -5.86 -3.61 13.53
CA LEU A 145 -7.12 -3.90 12.86
C LEU A 145 -8.30 -3.84 13.85
N ALA A 146 -8.13 -4.44 15.03
CA ALA A 146 -9.13 -4.36 16.09
C ALA A 146 -9.40 -2.91 16.54
N VAL A 147 -8.36 -2.07 16.58
CA VAL A 147 -8.49 -0.65 16.94
C VAL A 147 -9.24 0.13 15.86
N VAL A 148 -8.97 -0.15 14.57
CA VAL A 148 -9.73 0.44 13.46
C VAL A 148 -11.20 0.06 13.53
N GLN A 149 -11.52 -1.21 13.82
CA GLN A 149 -12.89 -1.71 13.96
C GLN A 149 -13.63 -1.02 15.12
N GLN A 150 -12.97 -0.72 16.24
CA GLN A 150 -13.55 0.03 17.37
C GLN A 150 -14.02 1.44 16.99
N ARG A 151 -13.52 2.01 15.88
CA ARG A 151 -13.99 3.30 15.38
C ARG A 151 -15.40 3.26 14.81
N HIS A 152 -15.94 2.08 14.51
CA HIS A 152 -17.26 1.89 13.88
C HIS A 152 -17.45 2.73 12.60
N LEU A 153 -16.37 2.94 11.86
CA LEU A 153 -16.35 3.62 10.57
C LEU A 153 -16.30 2.57 9.44
N PRO A 154 -16.71 2.93 8.22
CA PRO A 154 -16.51 2.08 7.04
C PRO A 154 -15.04 1.67 6.89
N ILE A 155 -14.80 0.41 6.55
CA ILE A 155 -13.46 -0.15 6.33
C ILE A 155 -13.46 -0.89 5.00
N VAL A 156 -12.41 -0.68 4.22
CA VAL A 156 -12.06 -1.47 3.04
C VAL A 156 -10.66 -2.02 3.24
N VAL A 157 -10.48 -3.32 3.07
CA VAL A 157 -9.18 -3.99 3.11
C VAL A 157 -8.63 -4.10 1.70
N VAL A 158 -7.34 -3.90 1.52
CA VAL A 158 -6.65 -4.12 0.24
C VAL A 158 -5.59 -5.20 0.43
N ASP A 159 -5.69 -6.19 -0.43
CA ASP A 159 -4.91 -7.42 -0.46
C ASP A 159 -5.12 -8.29 0.80
N GLN A 160 -4.63 -7.82 1.95
CA GLN A 160 -4.64 -8.58 3.21
C GLN A 160 -4.92 -7.65 4.42
N PRO A 161 -5.45 -8.21 5.54
CA PRO A 161 -5.78 -9.62 5.78
C PRO A 161 -7.05 -10.07 5.01
N LYS A 162 -7.16 -11.40 4.79
CA LYS A 162 -8.23 -11.96 3.95
C LYS A 162 -9.59 -11.96 4.63
N ASP A 163 -9.66 -12.39 5.87
CA ASP A 163 -10.91 -12.71 6.55
C ASP A 163 -11.22 -11.69 7.65
N VAL A 164 -11.57 -10.46 7.25
CA VAL A 164 -12.02 -9.41 8.18
C VAL A 164 -13.53 -9.32 8.15
N PRO A 165 -14.24 -9.74 9.23
CA PRO A 165 -15.68 -9.75 9.23
C PRO A 165 -16.30 -8.39 8.92
N GLY A 166 -17.30 -8.37 8.04
CA GLY A 166 -18.08 -7.17 7.73
C GLY A 166 -17.35 -6.13 6.86
N THR A 167 -16.16 -6.44 6.31
CA THR A 167 -15.40 -5.51 5.47
C THR A 167 -15.38 -5.94 4.01
N SER A 168 -15.45 -4.97 3.10
CA SER A 168 -15.18 -5.22 1.68
C SER A 168 -13.67 -5.31 1.44
N ARG A 169 -13.28 -6.09 0.43
CA ARG A 169 -11.88 -6.27 0.07
C ARG A 169 -11.64 -6.08 -1.42
N VAL A 170 -10.54 -5.40 -1.77
CA VAL A 170 -10.00 -5.30 -3.11
C VAL A 170 -8.68 -6.06 -3.15
N CYS A 171 -8.52 -7.00 -4.08
CA CYS A 171 -7.34 -7.85 -4.15
C CYS A 171 -7.12 -8.38 -5.57
N ILE A 172 -6.08 -9.17 -5.73
CA ILE A 172 -5.83 -10.04 -6.88
C ILE A 172 -5.83 -11.50 -6.39
N ASP A 173 -5.77 -12.45 -7.32
CA ASP A 173 -5.45 -13.85 -7.00
C ASP A 173 -3.93 -14.03 -7.04
N ASP A 174 -3.26 -13.76 -5.91
CA ASP A 174 -1.80 -13.86 -5.77
C ASP A 174 -1.29 -15.28 -6.04
N ARG A 175 -2.06 -16.32 -5.65
CA ARG A 175 -1.69 -17.72 -5.85
C ARG A 175 -1.71 -18.09 -7.31
N GLU A 176 -2.79 -17.77 -8.00
CA GLU A 176 -2.93 -18.06 -9.43
C GLU A 176 -1.91 -17.27 -10.26
N ALA A 177 -1.75 -15.98 -9.95
CA ALA A 177 -0.78 -15.12 -10.65
C ALA A 177 0.66 -15.67 -10.55
N MET A 178 1.06 -16.08 -9.34
CA MET A 178 2.40 -16.61 -9.11
C MET A 178 2.55 -18.04 -9.65
N ARG A 179 1.47 -18.84 -9.63
CA ARG A 179 1.43 -20.17 -10.24
C ARG A 179 1.69 -20.09 -11.74
N LEU A 180 1.02 -19.18 -12.45
CA LEU A 180 1.20 -18.98 -13.89
C LEU A 180 2.63 -18.53 -14.24
N LEU A 181 3.22 -17.64 -13.42
CA LEU A 181 4.60 -17.24 -13.59
C LEU A 181 5.57 -18.40 -13.35
N ALA A 182 5.33 -19.21 -12.32
CA ALA A 182 6.16 -20.38 -12.00
C ALA A 182 6.04 -21.47 -13.06
N GLU A 183 4.85 -21.71 -13.62
CA GLU A 183 4.67 -22.62 -14.76
C GLU A 183 5.52 -22.21 -15.97
N HIS A 184 5.62 -20.89 -16.24
CA HIS A 184 6.51 -20.41 -17.28
C HIS A 184 7.98 -20.78 -16.98
N VAL A 185 8.46 -20.55 -15.75
CA VAL A 185 9.84 -20.85 -15.34
C VAL A 185 10.13 -22.35 -15.39
N VAL A 186 9.25 -23.17 -14.83
CA VAL A 186 9.38 -24.64 -14.86
C VAL A 186 9.29 -25.18 -16.29
N GLY A 187 8.41 -24.59 -17.12
CA GLY A 187 8.25 -24.93 -18.54
C GLY A 187 9.50 -24.65 -19.37
N LEU A 188 10.34 -23.70 -18.99
CA LEU A 188 11.66 -23.43 -19.58
C LEU A 188 12.70 -24.52 -19.24
N GLY A 189 12.41 -25.38 -18.28
CA GLY A 189 13.30 -26.47 -17.87
C GLY A 189 13.99 -26.28 -16.53
N HIS A 190 13.73 -25.17 -15.82
CA HIS A 190 14.31 -24.94 -14.49
C HIS A 190 13.79 -25.97 -13.47
N ARG A 191 14.70 -26.46 -12.62
CA ARG A 191 14.40 -27.44 -11.57
C ARG A 191 14.89 -26.98 -10.21
N GLU A 192 15.99 -26.25 -10.16
CA GLU A 192 16.58 -25.63 -8.97
C GLU A 192 16.17 -24.16 -8.95
N ILE A 193 15.21 -23.82 -8.07
CA ILE A 193 14.56 -22.50 -8.04
C ILE A 193 14.78 -21.86 -6.68
N GLY A 194 15.23 -20.59 -6.68
CA GLY A 194 15.23 -19.72 -5.52
C GLY A 194 14.04 -18.76 -5.57
N LEU A 195 13.39 -18.55 -4.42
CA LEU A 195 12.33 -17.56 -4.25
C LEU A 195 12.77 -16.49 -3.27
N LEU A 196 12.90 -15.26 -3.77
CA LEU A 196 13.20 -14.08 -2.96
C LEU A 196 11.87 -13.42 -2.55
N THR A 197 11.61 -13.38 -1.26
CA THR A 197 10.35 -12.88 -0.73
C THR A 197 10.55 -11.78 0.30
N MET A 198 9.48 -11.06 0.56
CA MET A 198 9.38 -10.16 1.71
C MET A 198 9.24 -10.99 2.98
N ARG A 199 9.37 -10.35 4.15
CA ARG A 199 9.20 -11.06 5.41
C ARG A 199 7.85 -11.80 5.47
N LEU A 200 7.88 -12.95 6.09
CA LEU A 200 6.72 -13.85 6.18
C LEU A 200 5.79 -13.49 7.33
N ASP A 201 6.34 -12.85 8.37
CA ASP A 201 5.64 -12.48 9.58
C ASP A 201 6.05 -11.07 10.05
N ARG A 202 5.33 -10.52 11.02
CA ARG A 202 5.66 -9.22 11.63
C ARG A 202 6.95 -9.25 12.43
N ASP A 203 7.19 -10.35 13.12
CA ASP A 203 8.44 -10.59 13.85
C ASP A 203 9.56 -11.01 12.89
N TRP A 204 10.78 -10.74 13.33
CA TRP A 204 12.00 -11.09 12.58
C TRP A 204 12.90 -11.98 13.44
N PRO A 205 12.90 -13.31 13.20
CA PRO A 205 13.62 -14.25 14.08
C PRO A 205 15.14 -14.26 13.88
N HIS A 206 15.64 -13.63 12.81
CA HIS A 206 17.06 -13.71 12.43
C HIS A 206 17.96 -12.65 13.10
N GLY A 207 17.44 -11.95 14.10
CA GLY A 207 18.19 -10.92 14.83
C GLY A 207 18.36 -9.61 14.03
N GLY A 208 18.77 -8.57 14.72
CA GLY A 208 19.07 -7.26 14.14
C GLY A 208 20.13 -6.53 14.95
N PRO A 209 20.86 -5.57 14.36
CA PRO A 209 22.07 -4.99 14.97
C PRO A 209 21.81 -4.04 16.14
N GLU A 210 20.58 -3.61 16.41
CA GLU A 210 20.28 -2.64 17.48
C GLU A 210 19.08 -3.05 18.31
N GLN A 211 19.21 -3.11 19.64
CA GLN A 211 18.15 -3.42 20.60
C GLN A 211 17.01 -2.38 20.58
N ASP A 212 17.30 -1.11 20.26
CA ASP A 212 16.31 -0.02 20.22
C ASP A 212 15.63 0.15 18.85
N ARG A 213 16.17 -0.53 17.82
CA ARG A 213 15.61 -0.58 16.46
C ARG A 213 15.86 -1.98 15.88
N PRO A 214 15.16 -2.98 16.39
CA PRO A 214 15.54 -4.39 16.25
C PRO A 214 15.60 -4.88 14.80
N HIS A 215 15.08 -4.12 13.83
CA HIS A 215 14.94 -4.62 12.45
C HIS A 215 15.60 -3.73 11.40
N ARG A 216 16.10 -2.55 11.78
CA ARG A 216 16.75 -1.66 10.81
C ARG A 216 18.08 -2.22 10.33
N GLY A 217 18.21 -2.45 9.02
CA GLY A 217 19.39 -3.04 8.42
C GLY A 217 19.48 -4.55 8.63
N ALA A 218 18.36 -5.22 8.96
CA ALA A 218 18.30 -6.66 9.00
C ALA A 218 18.69 -7.25 7.64
N LYS A 219 19.61 -8.22 7.65
CA LYS A 219 20.03 -8.90 6.43
C LYS A 219 18.99 -9.93 6.01
N PRO A 220 18.82 -10.16 4.70
CA PRO A 220 18.05 -11.30 4.20
C PRO A 220 18.57 -12.61 4.77
N ALA A 221 17.70 -13.57 4.98
CA ALA A 221 18.03 -14.88 5.53
C ALA A 221 17.20 -15.99 4.89
N LEU A 222 17.72 -17.22 4.93
CA LEU A 222 16.92 -18.39 4.58
C LEU A 222 15.71 -18.47 5.50
N ALA A 223 14.54 -18.61 4.90
CA ALA A 223 13.32 -18.77 5.65
C ALA A 223 13.28 -20.16 6.32
N ASP A 224 12.84 -20.19 7.58
CA ASP A 224 12.56 -21.45 8.26
C ASP A 224 11.46 -22.22 7.52
N PRO A 225 11.62 -23.54 7.27
CA PRO A 225 10.62 -24.35 6.55
C PRO A 225 9.20 -24.30 7.17
N GLU A 226 9.09 -24.16 8.49
CA GLU A 226 7.79 -24.06 9.15
C GLU A 226 7.15 -22.68 8.90
N ARG A 227 7.94 -21.61 8.88
CA ARG A 227 7.47 -20.27 8.53
C ARG A 227 7.01 -20.19 7.07
N VAL A 228 7.69 -20.90 6.17
CA VAL A 228 7.30 -20.98 4.74
C VAL A 228 5.95 -21.65 4.55
N LYS A 229 5.55 -22.57 5.45
CA LYS A 229 4.26 -23.26 5.35
C LYS A 229 3.09 -22.37 5.76
N THR A 230 3.27 -21.52 6.74
CA THR A 230 2.18 -20.74 7.37
C THR A 230 2.53 -19.27 7.61
N PRO A 231 2.92 -18.50 6.57
CA PRO A 231 3.18 -17.08 6.73
C PRO A 231 1.93 -16.31 7.21
N HIS A 232 2.10 -15.36 8.13
CA HIS A 232 1.02 -14.47 8.57
C HIS A 232 0.69 -13.35 7.56
N PHE A 233 1.62 -13.07 6.64
CA PHE A 233 1.29 -12.25 5.48
C PHE A 233 0.62 -13.10 4.40
N HIS A 234 -0.68 -13.00 4.27
CA HIS A 234 -1.49 -13.77 3.31
C HIS A 234 -0.93 -13.68 1.87
N VAL A 235 -0.54 -12.49 1.42
CA VAL A 235 0.01 -12.28 0.09
C VAL A 235 1.26 -13.13 -0.13
N GLN A 236 2.20 -13.13 0.82
CA GLN A 236 3.43 -13.94 0.68
C GLN A 236 3.11 -15.43 0.71
N ARG A 237 2.20 -15.85 1.59
CA ARG A 237 1.72 -17.24 1.65
C ARG A 237 1.16 -17.70 0.30
N GLU A 238 0.27 -16.93 -0.30
CA GLU A 238 -0.36 -17.32 -1.56
C GLU A 238 0.66 -17.32 -2.71
N ARG A 239 1.58 -16.37 -2.77
CA ARG A 239 2.66 -16.35 -3.78
C ARG A 239 3.58 -17.56 -3.65
N ILE A 240 3.99 -17.92 -2.43
CA ILE A 240 4.79 -19.13 -2.17
C ILE A 240 4.01 -20.38 -2.60
N HIS A 241 2.74 -20.50 -2.21
CA HIS A 241 1.91 -21.64 -2.59
C HIS A 241 1.75 -21.74 -4.11
N GLY A 242 1.60 -20.62 -4.83
CA GLY A 242 1.54 -20.62 -6.29
C GLY A 242 2.78 -21.23 -6.94
N VAL A 243 4.00 -20.90 -6.44
CA VAL A 243 5.24 -21.52 -6.91
C VAL A 243 5.26 -23.02 -6.62
N ARG A 244 4.91 -23.41 -5.39
CA ARG A 244 4.90 -24.83 -4.97
C ARG A 244 3.90 -25.66 -5.77
N ASP A 245 2.72 -25.09 -6.08
CA ASP A 245 1.71 -25.74 -6.91
C ASP A 245 2.25 -26.03 -8.33
N ALA A 246 2.90 -25.06 -8.97
CA ALA A 246 3.49 -25.23 -10.28
C ALA A 246 4.64 -26.26 -10.28
N MET A 247 5.50 -26.26 -9.26
CA MET A 247 6.54 -27.26 -9.08
C MET A 247 5.95 -28.67 -8.92
N THR A 248 4.96 -28.83 -8.05
CA THR A 248 4.28 -30.10 -7.82
C THR A 248 3.59 -30.62 -9.09
N ALA A 249 2.89 -29.74 -9.82
CA ALA A 249 2.24 -30.09 -11.08
C ALA A 249 3.22 -30.58 -12.14
N ALA A 250 4.46 -30.10 -12.10
CA ALA A 250 5.55 -30.55 -12.97
C ALA A 250 6.34 -31.77 -12.45
N GLY A 251 5.90 -32.37 -11.35
CA GLY A 251 6.57 -33.52 -10.73
C GLY A 251 7.87 -33.18 -9.99
N LEU A 252 8.07 -31.92 -9.61
CA LEU A 252 9.20 -31.48 -8.82
C LEU A 252 8.86 -31.54 -7.33
N ASP A 253 9.90 -31.74 -6.52
CA ASP A 253 9.76 -31.62 -5.06
C ASP A 253 9.59 -30.14 -4.66
N ALA A 254 8.39 -29.78 -4.23
CA ALA A 254 8.08 -28.42 -3.80
C ALA A 254 8.85 -28.01 -2.49
N ASP A 255 9.33 -28.98 -1.72
CA ASP A 255 10.14 -28.69 -0.53
C ASP A 255 11.61 -28.38 -0.88
N SER A 256 12.05 -28.63 -2.13
CA SER A 256 13.35 -28.20 -2.64
C SER A 256 13.44 -26.70 -2.95
N LEU A 257 12.32 -25.96 -2.90
CA LEU A 257 12.30 -24.52 -3.14
C LEU A 257 13.14 -23.78 -2.10
N THR A 258 14.21 -23.11 -2.55
CA THR A 258 15.05 -22.28 -1.66
C THR A 258 14.39 -20.93 -1.45
N VAL A 259 13.83 -20.68 -0.26
CA VAL A 259 13.14 -19.43 0.07
C VAL A 259 14.04 -18.53 0.91
N VAL A 260 14.24 -17.29 0.47
CA VAL A 260 14.98 -16.26 1.21
C VAL A 260 14.05 -15.11 1.52
N GLU A 261 13.84 -14.81 2.80
CA GLU A 261 13.02 -13.69 3.24
C GLU A 261 13.87 -12.44 3.52
N SER A 262 13.32 -11.26 3.18
CA SER A 262 13.91 -9.95 3.44
C SER A 262 12.99 -9.16 4.35
N TYR A 263 13.52 -8.62 5.44
CA TYR A 263 12.71 -7.78 6.35
C TYR A 263 12.30 -6.47 5.70
N GLU A 264 13.26 -5.77 5.08
CA GLU A 264 13.03 -4.49 4.42
C GLU A 264 13.09 -4.64 2.89
N HIS A 265 12.26 -3.89 2.20
CA HIS A 265 12.26 -3.82 0.73
C HIS A 265 13.06 -2.62 0.24
N LEU A 266 14.31 -2.58 0.64
CA LEU A 266 15.23 -1.57 0.15
C LEU A 266 15.66 -1.88 -1.29
N PRO A 267 16.11 -0.87 -2.04
CA PRO A 267 16.65 -1.10 -3.39
C PRO A 267 17.84 -2.07 -3.47
N THR A 268 18.42 -2.45 -2.31
CA THR A 268 19.53 -3.40 -2.20
C THR A 268 19.12 -4.77 -1.68
N SER A 269 17.91 -4.93 -1.15
CA SER A 269 17.47 -6.16 -0.46
C SER A 269 17.50 -7.38 -1.38
N GLY A 270 17.07 -7.24 -2.62
CA GLY A 270 17.06 -8.34 -3.59
C GLY A 270 18.45 -8.84 -3.95
N GLY A 271 19.45 -7.97 -4.04
CA GLY A 271 20.84 -8.36 -4.29
C GLY A 271 21.42 -9.18 -3.14
N SER A 272 21.23 -8.71 -1.90
CA SER A 272 21.65 -9.45 -0.71
C SER A 272 20.89 -10.77 -0.54
N ALA A 273 19.60 -10.80 -0.92
CA ALA A 273 18.81 -12.04 -0.88
C ALA A 273 19.28 -13.05 -1.95
N ALA A 274 19.66 -12.56 -3.14
CA ALA A 274 20.24 -13.41 -4.18
C ALA A 274 21.56 -14.04 -3.73
N GLU A 275 22.44 -13.27 -3.06
CA GLU A 275 23.66 -13.78 -2.46
C GLU A 275 23.37 -14.94 -1.49
N VAL A 276 22.47 -14.73 -0.52
CA VAL A 276 22.06 -15.76 0.44
C VAL A 276 21.50 -17.01 -0.25
N ALA A 277 20.67 -16.82 -1.29
CA ALA A 277 20.07 -17.93 -2.03
C ALA A 277 21.14 -18.78 -2.75
N LEU A 278 22.09 -18.12 -3.43
CA LEU A 278 23.14 -18.77 -4.20
C LEU A 278 24.20 -19.42 -3.30
N ASP A 279 24.51 -18.85 -2.15
CA ASP A 279 25.38 -19.46 -1.15
C ASP A 279 24.76 -20.72 -0.55
N ALA A 280 23.45 -20.72 -0.32
CA ALA A 280 22.73 -21.88 0.22
C ALA A 280 22.53 -22.99 -0.82
N ASN A 281 22.26 -22.62 -2.07
CA ASN A 281 22.09 -23.59 -3.17
C ASN A 281 22.74 -23.06 -4.46
N PRO A 282 24.00 -23.38 -4.71
CA PRO A 282 24.73 -22.95 -5.93
C PRO A 282 24.17 -23.53 -7.24
N ARG A 283 23.23 -24.49 -7.18
CA ARG A 283 22.60 -25.10 -8.36
C ARG A 283 21.40 -24.32 -8.86
N ILE A 284 20.98 -23.27 -8.16
CA ILE A 284 19.85 -22.42 -8.59
C ILE A 284 20.13 -21.88 -10.00
N THR A 285 19.17 -22.07 -10.87
CA THR A 285 19.19 -21.57 -12.26
C THR A 285 18.10 -20.53 -12.52
N ALA A 286 17.15 -20.36 -11.60
CA ALA A 286 16.12 -19.34 -11.66
C ALA A 286 15.88 -18.71 -10.29
N LEU A 287 15.88 -17.37 -10.23
CA LEU A 287 15.45 -16.57 -9.09
C LEU A 287 14.08 -15.97 -9.39
N MET A 288 13.07 -16.43 -8.70
CA MET A 288 11.75 -15.83 -8.69
C MET A 288 11.66 -14.84 -7.54
N CYS A 289 11.03 -13.69 -7.77
CA CYS A 289 10.90 -12.65 -6.75
C CYS A 289 9.44 -12.31 -6.55
N THR A 290 9.03 -12.13 -5.29
CA THR A 290 7.66 -11.75 -4.96
C THR A 290 7.39 -10.24 -5.11
N ALA A 291 8.37 -9.47 -5.56
CA ALA A 291 8.24 -8.06 -5.92
C ALA A 291 9.29 -7.67 -6.96
N ASP A 292 8.96 -6.73 -7.84
CA ASP A 292 9.88 -6.23 -8.86
C ASP A 292 11.10 -5.51 -8.25
N VAL A 293 10.93 -4.85 -7.12
CA VAL A 293 12.05 -4.18 -6.42
C VAL A 293 13.12 -5.19 -6.00
N LEU A 294 12.73 -6.40 -5.59
CA LEU A 294 13.67 -7.47 -5.29
C LEU A 294 14.33 -7.99 -6.55
N ALA A 295 13.56 -8.22 -7.62
CA ALA A 295 14.06 -8.71 -8.89
C ALA A 295 15.08 -7.77 -9.54
N LEU A 296 14.78 -6.47 -9.57
CA LEU A 296 15.65 -5.44 -10.12
C LEU A 296 16.99 -5.38 -9.38
N SER A 297 16.94 -5.45 -8.04
CA SER A 297 18.13 -5.48 -7.20
C SER A 297 18.93 -6.77 -7.37
N ALA A 298 18.27 -7.93 -7.48
CA ALA A 298 18.93 -9.21 -7.77
C ALA A 298 19.63 -9.19 -9.13
N MET A 299 18.99 -8.62 -10.18
CA MET A 299 19.61 -8.45 -11.49
C MET A 299 20.88 -7.59 -11.44
N ASP A 300 20.86 -6.51 -10.64
CA ASP A 300 22.02 -5.65 -10.48
C ASP A 300 23.17 -6.36 -9.75
N TYR A 301 22.86 -7.16 -8.73
CA TYR A 301 23.81 -8.02 -8.03
C TYR A 301 24.43 -9.05 -8.99
N LEU A 302 23.62 -9.81 -9.72
CA LEU A 302 24.07 -10.83 -10.67
C LEU A 302 25.00 -10.24 -11.73
N ARG A 303 24.61 -9.11 -12.30
CA ARG A 303 25.44 -8.37 -13.27
C ARG A 303 26.79 -7.96 -12.69
N ALA A 304 26.83 -7.46 -11.45
CA ALA A 304 28.07 -7.05 -10.78
C ALA A 304 29.00 -8.24 -10.51
N HIS A 305 28.45 -9.46 -10.40
CA HIS A 305 29.21 -10.70 -10.21
C HIS A 305 29.46 -11.48 -11.51
N GLY A 306 29.16 -10.89 -12.67
CA GLY A 306 29.43 -11.52 -13.97
C GLY A 306 28.47 -12.65 -14.32
N ILE A 307 27.32 -12.76 -13.66
CA ILE A 307 26.27 -13.76 -13.94
C ILE A 307 25.28 -13.17 -14.94
N TYR A 308 25.19 -13.78 -16.12
CA TYR A 308 24.37 -13.27 -17.21
C TYR A 308 22.90 -13.67 -17.09
N VAL A 309 21.99 -12.67 -17.18
CA VAL A 309 20.55 -12.85 -17.21
C VAL A 309 20.06 -12.63 -18.65
N PRO A 310 19.33 -13.58 -19.28
CA PRO A 310 18.90 -14.88 -18.76
C PRO A 310 19.89 -16.03 -18.96
N GLY A 311 21.02 -15.83 -19.65
CA GLY A 311 21.90 -16.89 -20.14
C GLY A 311 22.41 -17.87 -19.08
N GLN A 312 22.63 -17.44 -17.84
CA GLN A 312 23.07 -18.28 -16.73
C GLN A 312 22.05 -18.30 -15.59
N MET A 313 21.23 -17.28 -15.48
CA MET A 313 20.23 -17.13 -14.43
C MET A 313 18.97 -16.52 -14.97
N THR A 314 17.84 -17.19 -14.87
CA THR A 314 16.53 -16.59 -15.07
C THR A 314 16.17 -15.74 -13.85
N VAL A 315 15.62 -14.53 -14.09
CA VAL A 315 15.07 -13.69 -13.02
C VAL A 315 13.65 -13.29 -13.39
N THR A 316 12.71 -13.46 -12.45
CA THR A 316 11.33 -13.00 -12.61
C THR A 316 10.91 -12.14 -11.42
N GLY A 317 9.92 -11.27 -11.65
CA GLY A 317 9.39 -10.35 -10.65
C GLY A 317 7.89 -10.44 -10.49
N PHE A 318 7.35 -9.49 -9.73
CA PHE A 318 5.94 -9.30 -9.49
C PHE A 318 5.69 -7.81 -9.26
N ASP A 319 4.61 -7.25 -9.77
CA ASP A 319 4.02 -5.92 -9.68
C ASP A 319 3.87 -5.24 -11.05
N GLY A 320 4.82 -5.45 -11.99
CA GLY A 320 4.83 -4.83 -13.31
C GLY A 320 5.18 -3.34 -13.25
N VAL A 321 6.07 -2.95 -12.33
CA VAL A 321 6.46 -1.53 -12.20
C VAL A 321 7.16 -1.01 -13.47
N PRO A 322 7.05 0.30 -13.81
CA PRO A 322 7.57 0.85 -15.05
C PRO A 322 9.06 0.55 -15.30
N GLU A 323 9.89 0.55 -14.26
CA GLU A 323 11.32 0.23 -14.38
C GLU A 323 11.55 -1.24 -14.75
N ALA A 324 10.78 -2.16 -14.16
CA ALA A 324 10.85 -3.58 -14.46
C ALA A 324 10.52 -3.85 -15.95
N LEU A 325 9.43 -3.26 -16.41
CA LEU A 325 9.01 -3.38 -17.82
C LEU A 325 10.05 -2.75 -18.78
N ARG A 326 10.61 -1.59 -18.46
CA ARG A 326 11.69 -0.96 -19.27
C ARG A 326 12.94 -1.82 -19.35
N ARG A 327 13.32 -2.48 -18.23
CA ARG A 327 14.48 -3.39 -18.20
C ARG A 327 14.17 -4.75 -18.82
N GLY A 328 12.93 -5.00 -19.24
CA GLY A 328 12.48 -6.24 -19.86
C GLY A 328 12.40 -7.40 -18.88
N LEU A 329 12.05 -7.11 -17.62
CA LEU A 329 11.82 -8.14 -16.61
C LEU A 329 10.60 -8.98 -16.98
N THR A 330 10.71 -10.31 -16.89
CA THR A 330 9.56 -11.21 -16.87
C THR A 330 8.87 -11.06 -15.53
N THR A 331 7.62 -10.59 -15.52
CA THR A 331 6.94 -10.21 -14.29
C THR A 331 5.43 -10.41 -14.39
N VAL A 332 4.77 -10.50 -13.24
CA VAL A 332 3.32 -10.35 -13.13
C VAL A 332 2.97 -8.88 -13.04
N VAL A 333 2.17 -8.38 -13.94
CA VAL A 333 1.60 -7.03 -13.86
C VAL A 333 0.33 -7.07 -13.03
N GLN A 334 0.29 -6.32 -11.94
CA GLN A 334 -0.90 -6.12 -11.12
C GLN A 334 -1.42 -4.68 -11.24
N PRO A 335 -2.74 -4.46 -11.18
CA PRO A 335 -3.34 -3.14 -11.38
C PRO A 335 -3.33 -2.31 -10.09
N SER A 336 -2.14 -1.98 -9.54
CA SER A 336 -1.97 -1.32 -8.24
C SER A 336 -2.76 0.00 -8.13
N MET A 337 -2.70 0.85 -9.15
CA MET A 337 -3.45 2.11 -9.18
C MET A 337 -4.98 1.87 -9.17
N GLU A 338 -5.47 0.88 -9.95
CA GLU A 338 -6.89 0.54 -9.97
C GLU A 338 -7.35 -0.07 -8.65
N LYS A 339 -6.51 -0.85 -7.94
CA LYS A 339 -6.80 -1.29 -6.57
C LYS A 339 -7.11 -0.08 -5.66
N GLY A 340 -6.29 0.97 -5.73
CA GLY A 340 -6.50 2.20 -4.98
C GLY A 340 -7.83 2.88 -5.32
N ARG A 341 -8.13 3.06 -6.61
CA ARG A 341 -9.41 3.64 -7.07
C ARG A 341 -10.61 2.83 -6.61
N ARG A 342 -10.55 1.49 -6.73
CA ARG A 342 -11.62 0.60 -6.30
C ARG A 342 -11.83 0.63 -4.80
N ALA A 343 -10.75 0.62 -4.02
CA ALA A 343 -10.82 0.72 -2.56
C ALA A 343 -11.51 2.03 -2.12
N GLY A 344 -11.12 3.16 -2.70
CA GLY A 344 -11.77 4.44 -2.42
C GLY A 344 -13.24 4.47 -2.83
N ARG A 345 -13.57 3.98 -4.03
CA ARG A 345 -14.97 3.91 -4.50
C ARG A 345 -15.85 3.03 -3.62
N LEU A 346 -15.36 1.88 -3.18
CA LEU A 346 -16.09 1.00 -2.23
C LEU A 346 -16.31 1.68 -0.88
N LEU A 347 -15.35 2.47 -0.41
CA LEU A 347 -15.47 3.21 0.83
C LEU A 347 -16.50 4.34 0.73
N HIS A 348 -16.49 5.10 -0.38
CA HIS A 348 -17.42 6.23 -0.61
C HIS A 348 -18.84 5.77 -0.94
N ASN A 349 -18.97 4.66 -1.66
CA ASN A 349 -20.21 4.11 -2.16
C ASN A 349 -20.33 2.63 -1.74
N PRO A 350 -20.57 2.34 -0.45
CA PRO A 350 -20.70 0.96 0.00
C PRO A 350 -21.89 0.28 -0.71
N PRO A 351 -21.82 -1.04 -0.90
CA PRO A 351 -22.85 -1.78 -1.59
C PRO A 351 -24.23 -1.56 -0.96
N ARG A 352 -25.25 -1.34 -1.78
CA ARG A 352 -26.64 -1.11 -1.32
C ARG A 352 -27.22 -2.27 -0.53
N SER A 353 -26.72 -3.48 -0.76
CA SER A 353 -27.08 -4.68 -0.03
C SER A 353 -26.66 -4.67 1.44
N GLY A 354 -25.70 -3.79 1.81
CA GLY A 354 -25.04 -3.80 3.12
C GLY A 354 -24.12 -5.01 3.34
N LEU A 355 -23.95 -5.87 2.33
CA LEU A 355 -23.05 -7.02 2.41
C LEU A 355 -21.68 -6.65 1.88
N PRO A 356 -20.59 -7.18 2.48
CA PRO A 356 -19.23 -7.00 1.98
C PRO A 356 -19.08 -7.51 0.54
N VAL A 357 -18.24 -6.83 -0.23
CA VAL A 357 -17.85 -7.22 -1.59
C VAL A 357 -16.38 -7.61 -1.59
N ILE A 358 -16.06 -8.71 -2.27
CA ILE A 358 -14.68 -9.07 -2.61
C ILE A 358 -14.51 -8.74 -4.09
N ASP A 359 -13.73 -7.72 -4.37
CA ASP A 359 -13.42 -7.24 -5.73
C ASP A 359 -12.04 -7.77 -6.11
N VAL A 360 -12.00 -8.80 -6.96
CA VAL A 360 -10.77 -9.45 -7.42
C VAL A 360 -10.43 -8.89 -8.80
N LEU A 361 -9.27 -8.27 -8.92
CA LEU A 361 -8.79 -7.70 -10.17
C LEU A 361 -7.89 -8.70 -10.92
N ASP A 362 -7.93 -8.64 -12.24
CA ASP A 362 -7.10 -9.47 -13.09
C ASP A 362 -5.63 -9.06 -13.05
N THR A 363 -4.76 -10.04 -13.30
CA THR A 363 -3.31 -9.88 -13.46
C THR A 363 -2.85 -10.44 -14.79
N GLU A 364 -1.68 -10.03 -15.27
CA GLU A 364 -1.10 -10.50 -16.51
C GLU A 364 0.37 -10.90 -16.30
N VAL A 365 0.78 -12.06 -16.84
CA VAL A 365 2.18 -12.46 -16.90
C VAL A 365 2.81 -11.88 -18.17
N VAL A 366 3.67 -10.90 -18.02
CA VAL A 366 4.45 -10.31 -19.10
C VAL A 366 5.79 -11.03 -19.21
N ARG A 367 6.02 -11.72 -20.32
CA ARG A 367 7.28 -12.40 -20.60
C ARG A 367 8.27 -11.44 -21.22
N GLY A 368 9.29 -11.10 -20.44
CA GLY A 368 10.36 -10.19 -20.84
C GLY A 368 11.61 -10.93 -21.33
N ARG A 369 12.77 -10.27 -21.20
CA ARG A 369 14.07 -10.79 -21.66
C ARG A 369 14.90 -11.43 -20.55
N THR A 370 14.38 -11.53 -19.34
CA THR A 370 15.12 -12.00 -18.15
C THR A 370 14.83 -13.47 -17.83
N SER A 371 14.00 -14.13 -18.62
CA SER A 371 13.75 -15.57 -18.51
C SER A 371 14.18 -16.30 -19.77
N GLY A 372 14.86 -17.43 -19.63
CA GLY A 372 15.35 -18.31 -20.70
C GLY A 372 15.58 -19.72 -20.15
N PRO A 373 15.91 -20.72 -20.99
CA PRO A 373 16.21 -22.06 -20.51
C PRO A 373 17.44 -22.06 -19.60
N PRO A 374 17.58 -23.03 -18.66
CA PRO A 374 18.80 -23.21 -17.88
C PRO A 374 20.00 -23.50 -18.81
N ALA A 375 21.20 -23.02 -18.39
CA ALA A 375 22.45 -23.19 -19.12
C ALA A 375 22.91 -24.67 -19.17
#